data_754d4283321b68bace99577c3e79f297
#
_entry.id   754d4283321b68bace99577c3e79f297
#
_cell.length_a   1.000
_cell.length_b   1.000
_cell.length_c   1.000
_cell.angle_alpha   90.00
_cell.angle_beta   90.00
_cell.angle_gamma   90.00
#
_symmetry.space_group_name_H-M   'P 1'
#
loop_
_entity.id
_entity.type
_entity.pdbx_description
1 polymer ?
#
loop_
_entity_poly.entity_id
_entity_poly.type
_entity_poly.pdbx_seq_one_letter_code
_entity_poly.pdbx_strand_id
1 'polypeptide(L)'
;NNLTISALTIARIYRQRWDIELLFKRIKSNFNLQDFLGDNENAIKIQLWCGLIADLLIKVVKDKVDKNRKRKWSFSNLASLIRQHLTTYINLFAFLTYPERAMLQYCKNPPVHQLQLYIT
;
A
#
# COMPACT_ATOMS: atom_id res chain seq x y z
N ASN A 1 26.07 -30.42 3.54
CA ASN A 1 25.23 -30.94 4.65
C ASN A 1 25.79 -30.38 5.96
N ASN A 2 25.17 -29.29 6.42
CA ASN A 2 25.58 -28.67 7.70
C ASN A 2 24.73 -29.30 8.82
N LEU A 3 25.20 -30.41 9.34
CA LEU A 3 24.55 -31.21 10.41
C LEU A 3 24.55 -30.51 11.79
N THR A 4 25.13 -29.33 11.89
CA THR A 4 25.25 -28.56 13.14
C THR A 4 24.01 -27.68 13.42
N ILE A 5 23.11 -27.49 12.45
CA ILE A 5 21.94 -26.65 12.60
C ILE A 5 20.77 -27.43 13.17
N SER A 6 20.18 -26.96 14.26
CA SER A 6 19.04 -27.64 14.89
C SER A 6 17.80 -27.64 13.96
N ALA A 7 16.95 -28.65 14.06
CA ALA A 7 15.69 -28.77 13.29
C ALA A 7 14.77 -27.55 13.48
N LEU A 8 14.75 -26.98 14.67
CA LEU A 8 14.00 -25.74 14.98
C LEU A 8 14.51 -24.52 14.19
N THR A 9 15.83 -24.42 14.02
CA THR A 9 16.44 -23.34 13.23
C THR A 9 16.11 -23.49 11.75
N ILE A 10 16.15 -24.71 11.22
CA ILE A 10 15.76 -25.02 9.84
C ILE A 10 14.30 -24.67 9.61
N ALA A 11 13.40 -25.06 10.52
CA ALA A 11 11.98 -24.73 10.43
C ALA A 11 11.72 -23.21 10.45
N ARG A 12 12.52 -22.45 11.24
CA ARG A 12 12.44 -20.96 11.28
C ARG A 12 12.88 -20.34 9.95
N ILE A 13 13.99 -20.80 9.38
CA ILE A 13 14.49 -20.33 8.08
C ILE A 13 13.47 -20.63 6.97
N TYR A 14 12.89 -21.83 6.98
CA TYR A 14 11.89 -22.21 6.00
C TYR A 14 10.61 -21.36 6.10
N ARG A 15 10.20 -20.98 7.30
CA ARG A 15 9.08 -20.04 7.51
C ARG A 15 9.37 -18.66 6.92
N GLN A 16 10.60 -18.15 7.03
CA GLN A 16 10.99 -16.86 6.42
C GLN A 16 10.89 -16.90 4.90
N ARG A 17 11.14 -18.03 4.25
CA ARG A 17 10.91 -18.21 2.81
C ARG A 17 9.45 -17.99 2.45
N TRP A 18 8.52 -18.49 3.27
CA TRP A 18 7.08 -18.28 3.06
C TRP A 18 6.68 -16.81 3.14
N ASP A 19 7.31 -16.04 4.01
CA ASP A 19 7.05 -14.59 4.11
C ASP A 19 7.43 -13.85 2.83
N ILE A 20 8.49 -14.29 2.15
CA ILE A 20 8.88 -13.74 0.84
C ILE A 20 7.83 -14.05 -0.23
N GLU A 21 7.31 -15.27 -0.27
CA GLU A 21 6.25 -15.65 -1.21
C GLU A 21 4.96 -14.82 -0.98
N LEU A 22 4.58 -14.62 0.28
CA LEU A 22 3.45 -13.76 0.65
C LEU A 22 3.68 -12.30 0.25
N LEU A 23 4.90 -11.79 0.39
CA LEU A 23 5.27 -10.45 -0.06
C LEU A 23 5.06 -10.31 -1.57
N PHE A 24 5.62 -11.22 -2.37
CA PHE A 24 5.45 -11.17 -3.82
C PHE A 24 3.99 -11.34 -4.26
N LYS A 25 3.23 -12.22 -3.62
CA LYS A 25 1.79 -12.37 -3.87
C LYS A 25 1.06 -11.05 -3.63
N ARG A 26 1.36 -10.37 -2.52
CA ARG A 26 0.76 -9.07 -2.18
C ARG A 26 1.14 -7.98 -3.18
N ILE A 27 2.41 -7.91 -3.57
CA ILE A 27 2.89 -6.93 -4.55
C ILE A 27 2.20 -7.15 -5.90
N LYS A 28 2.14 -8.37 -6.39
CA LYS A 28 1.45 -8.70 -7.65
C LYS A 28 -0.03 -8.32 -7.62
N SER A 29 -0.73 -8.60 -6.50
CA SER A 29 -2.17 -8.34 -6.41
C SER A 29 -2.52 -6.86 -6.25
N ASN A 30 -1.62 -6.04 -5.66
CA ASN A 30 -1.93 -4.64 -5.38
C ASN A 30 -1.30 -3.63 -6.34
N PHE A 31 -0.24 -3.99 -7.07
CA PHE A 31 0.53 -3.05 -7.90
C PHE A 31 0.60 -3.42 -9.39
N ASN A 32 -0.26 -4.31 -9.88
CA ASN A 32 -0.34 -4.70 -11.30
C ASN A 32 1.03 -5.06 -11.91
N LEU A 33 1.87 -5.80 -11.18
CA LEU A 33 3.14 -6.30 -11.70
C LEU A 33 2.97 -7.51 -12.65
N GLN A 34 1.76 -7.72 -13.17
CA GLN A 34 1.51 -8.77 -14.16
C GLN A 34 1.93 -8.31 -15.57
N ASP A 35 1.80 -7.00 -15.82
CA ASP A 35 2.17 -6.39 -17.09
C ASP A 35 3.39 -5.49 -16.88
N PHE A 36 4.52 -5.89 -17.43
CA PHE A 36 5.71 -5.06 -17.39
C PHE A 36 5.61 -3.95 -18.43
N LEU A 37 5.91 -2.72 -18.04
CA LEU A 37 5.87 -1.53 -18.91
C LEU A 37 6.98 -1.50 -19.98
N GLY A 38 7.88 -2.48 -19.97
CA GLY A 38 8.95 -2.61 -20.96
C GLY A 38 9.65 -3.95 -20.85
N ASP A 39 10.19 -4.41 -21.98
CA ASP A 39 10.89 -5.70 -22.10
C ASP A 39 12.36 -5.64 -21.68
N ASN A 40 12.86 -4.45 -21.34
CA ASN A 40 14.23 -4.25 -20.92
C ASN A 40 14.40 -4.66 -19.44
N GLU A 41 15.48 -5.38 -19.13
CA GLU A 41 15.83 -5.81 -17.77
C GLU A 41 15.82 -4.67 -16.75
N ASN A 42 16.30 -3.47 -17.13
CA ASN A 42 16.28 -2.29 -16.26
C ASN A 42 14.86 -1.79 -15.98
N ALA A 43 13.97 -1.80 -16.96
CA ALA A 43 12.57 -1.40 -16.78
C ALA A 43 11.86 -2.34 -15.79
N ILE A 44 12.08 -3.66 -15.94
CA ILE A 44 11.55 -4.68 -15.02
C ILE A 44 12.07 -4.46 -13.59
N LYS A 45 13.37 -4.23 -13.43
CA LYS A 45 13.99 -3.95 -12.11
C LYS A 45 13.41 -2.70 -11.47
N ILE A 46 13.28 -1.60 -12.24
CA ILE A 46 12.71 -0.34 -11.75
C ILE A 46 11.27 -0.55 -11.28
N GLN A 47 10.44 -1.22 -12.08
CA GLN A 47 9.04 -1.48 -11.73
C GLN A 47 8.93 -2.33 -10.46
N LEU A 48 9.79 -3.34 -10.31
CA LEU A 48 9.84 -4.17 -9.10
C LEU A 48 10.23 -3.34 -7.86
N TRP A 49 11.27 -2.49 -7.96
CA TRP A 49 11.69 -1.61 -6.88
C TRP A 49 10.61 -0.59 -6.51
N CYS A 50 9.93 0.00 -7.48
CA CYS A 50 8.79 0.89 -7.22
C CYS A 50 7.68 0.18 -6.46
N GLY A 51 7.35 -1.07 -6.83
CA GLY A 51 6.36 -1.88 -6.11
C GLY A 51 6.77 -2.17 -4.66
N LEU A 52 8.05 -2.51 -4.42
CA LEU A 52 8.58 -2.75 -3.07
C LEU A 52 8.54 -1.48 -2.21
N ILE A 53 8.96 -0.34 -2.76
CA ILE A 53 8.92 0.95 -2.06
C ILE A 53 7.47 1.33 -1.73
N ALA A 54 6.55 1.18 -2.67
CA ALA A 54 5.13 1.45 -2.45
C ALA A 54 4.54 0.55 -1.35
N ASP A 55 4.86 -0.76 -1.33
CA ASP A 55 4.44 -1.68 -0.26
C ASP A 55 4.93 -1.22 1.11
N LEU A 56 6.20 -0.80 1.22
CA LEU A 56 6.77 -0.29 2.47
C LEU A 56 6.09 1.00 2.93
N LEU A 57 5.87 1.95 2.02
CA LEU A 57 5.21 3.21 2.33
C LEU A 57 3.77 2.98 2.82
N ILE A 58 3.01 2.10 2.16
CA ILE A 58 1.65 1.76 2.59
C ILE A 58 1.66 1.09 3.96
N LYS A 59 2.64 0.24 4.29
CA LYS A 59 2.79 -0.33 5.63
C LYS A 59 3.03 0.75 6.69
N VAL A 60 3.93 1.69 6.43
CA VAL A 60 4.19 2.79 7.36
C VAL A 60 2.93 3.64 7.59
N VAL A 61 2.19 3.96 6.53
CA VAL A 61 0.92 4.68 6.63
C VAL A 61 -0.09 3.87 7.44
N LYS A 62 -0.22 2.57 7.13
CA LYS A 62 -1.11 1.66 7.84
C LYS A 62 -0.82 1.63 9.34
N ASP A 63 0.44 1.48 9.73
CA ASP A 63 0.83 1.41 11.14
C ASP A 63 0.52 2.70 11.90
N LYS A 64 0.71 3.86 11.25
CA LYS A 64 0.34 5.16 11.82
C LYS A 64 -1.18 5.33 11.98
N VAL A 65 -1.95 4.94 10.96
CA VAL A 65 -3.41 5.07 10.97
C VAL A 65 -4.05 4.08 11.94
N ASP A 66 -3.60 2.83 11.95
CA ASP A 66 -4.16 1.76 12.79
C ASP A 66 -3.93 1.99 14.30
N LYS A 67 -2.88 2.76 14.69
CA LYS A 67 -2.66 3.16 16.10
C LYS A 67 -3.81 4.01 16.64
N ASN A 68 -4.46 4.80 15.79
CA ASN A 68 -5.50 5.75 16.18
C ASN A 68 -6.92 5.24 15.88
N ARG A 69 -7.07 3.96 15.49
CA ARG A 69 -8.35 3.36 15.11
C ARG A 69 -8.69 2.14 15.94
N LYS A 70 -9.98 2.00 16.27
CA LYS A 70 -10.51 0.77 16.87
C LYS A 70 -10.53 -0.39 15.87
N ARG A 71 -10.89 -0.13 14.61
CA ARG A 71 -10.95 -1.12 13.53
C ARG A 71 -9.79 -0.90 12.54
N LYS A 72 -8.93 -1.90 12.42
CA LYS A 72 -7.76 -1.86 11.53
C LYS A 72 -8.16 -2.00 10.07
N TRP A 73 -7.42 -1.33 9.19
CA TRP A 73 -7.56 -1.49 7.75
C TRP A 73 -6.95 -2.82 7.26
N SER A 74 -7.59 -3.46 6.27
CA SER A 74 -6.87 -4.44 5.46
C SER A 74 -5.86 -3.72 4.56
N PHE A 75 -4.75 -4.40 4.22
CA PHE A 75 -3.72 -3.79 3.37
C PHE A 75 -4.28 -3.40 1.99
N SER A 76 -5.04 -4.30 1.36
CA SER A 76 -5.59 -4.07 0.02
C SER A 76 -6.60 -2.93 -0.02
N ASN A 77 -7.48 -2.82 0.99
CA ASN A 77 -8.44 -1.71 1.06
C ASN A 77 -7.72 -0.37 1.25
N LEU A 78 -6.69 -0.34 2.11
CA LEU A 78 -5.90 0.85 2.34
C LEU A 78 -5.15 1.27 1.07
N ALA A 79 -4.50 0.32 0.38
CA ALA A 79 -3.81 0.56 -0.88
C ALA A 79 -4.75 1.10 -1.96
N SER A 80 -5.96 0.55 -2.06
CA SER A 80 -6.99 1.02 -2.99
C SER A 80 -7.45 2.45 -2.67
N LEU A 81 -7.72 2.77 -1.40
CA LEU A 81 -8.10 4.11 -0.97
C LEU A 81 -6.99 5.14 -1.22
N ILE A 82 -5.75 4.80 -0.90
CA ILE A 82 -4.61 5.68 -1.19
C ILE A 82 -4.53 5.95 -2.70
N ARG A 83 -4.65 4.92 -3.54
CA ARG A 83 -4.61 5.07 -5.01
C ARG A 83 -5.72 5.98 -5.53
N GLN A 84 -6.95 5.84 -5.01
CA GLN A 84 -8.09 6.68 -5.42
C GLN A 84 -7.90 8.16 -5.04
N HIS A 85 -7.19 8.43 -3.94
CA HIS A 85 -7.04 9.78 -3.41
C HIS A 85 -5.66 10.41 -3.63
N LEU A 86 -4.76 9.76 -4.37
CA LEU A 86 -3.43 10.30 -4.67
C LEU A 86 -3.48 11.63 -5.43
N THR A 87 -4.50 11.82 -6.27
CA THR A 87 -4.69 13.02 -7.10
C THR A 87 -5.68 14.01 -6.49
N THR A 88 -6.24 13.71 -5.31
CA THR A 88 -7.21 14.57 -4.64
C THR A 88 -6.55 15.41 -3.56
N TYR A 89 -7.01 16.67 -3.39
CA TYR A 89 -6.52 17.59 -2.34
C TYR A 89 -7.15 17.29 -0.97
N ILE A 90 -7.11 16.02 -0.54
CA ILE A 90 -7.63 15.58 0.75
C ILE A 90 -6.47 15.38 1.72
N ASN A 91 -6.65 15.76 2.99
CA ASN A 91 -5.72 15.33 4.02
C ASN A 91 -5.85 13.81 4.22
N LEU A 92 -4.94 13.07 3.60
CA LEU A 92 -4.97 11.61 3.54
C LEU A 92 -5.01 10.95 4.93
N PHE A 93 -4.21 11.45 5.88
CA PHE A 93 -4.17 10.88 7.22
C PHE A 93 -5.49 11.11 8.00
N ALA A 94 -6.07 12.30 7.89
CA ALA A 94 -7.36 12.60 8.50
C ALA A 94 -8.46 11.72 7.88
N PHE A 95 -8.47 11.58 6.56
CA PHE A 95 -9.41 10.73 5.84
C PHE A 95 -9.28 9.25 6.22
N LEU A 96 -8.06 8.70 6.25
CA LEU A 96 -7.83 7.30 6.60
C LEU A 96 -8.11 7.00 8.08
N THR A 97 -7.95 8.00 8.97
CA THR A 97 -8.22 7.83 10.40
C THR A 97 -9.72 7.95 10.71
N TYR A 98 -10.40 8.94 10.12
CA TYR A 98 -11.82 9.24 10.35
C TYR A 98 -12.53 9.53 9.02
N PRO A 99 -12.78 8.52 8.17
CA PRO A 99 -13.31 8.74 6.81
C PRO A 99 -14.63 9.49 6.80
N GLU A 100 -15.54 9.18 7.73
CA GLU A 100 -16.86 9.84 7.82
C GLU A 100 -16.74 11.34 8.08
N ARG A 101 -15.86 11.75 9.01
CA ARG A 101 -15.65 13.17 9.35
C ARG A 101 -14.95 13.93 8.23
N ALA A 102 -13.95 13.30 7.63
CA ALA A 102 -13.19 13.90 6.54
C ALA A 102 -14.05 14.13 5.29
N MET A 103 -14.93 13.18 4.96
CA MET A 103 -15.88 13.32 3.85
C MET A 103 -16.90 14.44 4.10
N LEU A 104 -17.44 14.55 5.32
CA LEU A 104 -18.36 15.64 5.69
C LEU A 104 -17.69 17.01 5.59
N GLN A 105 -16.43 17.13 6.00
CA GLN A 105 -15.67 18.37 5.92
C GLN A 105 -15.38 18.73 4.45
N TYR A 106 -15.06 17.74 3.61
CA TYR A 106 -14.84 17.92 2.19
C TYR A 106 -16.10 18.35 1.45
N CYS A 107 -17.26 17.77 1.78
CA CYS A 107 -18.55 18.18 1.21
C CYS A 107 -18.97 19.60 1.63
N LYS A 108 -18.60 20.04 2.84
CA LYS A 108 -18.92 21.40 3.32
C LYS A 108 -18.01 22.49 2.73
N ASN A 109 -16.73 22.17 2.51
CA ASN A 109 -15.72 23.09 1.98
C ASN A 109 -14.91 22.40 0.89
N PRO A 110 -15.47 22.23 -0.33
CA PRO A 110 -14.73 21.64 -1.43
C PRO A 110 -13.55 22.54 -1.81
N PRO A 111 -12.39 21.98 -2.18
CA PRO A 111 -11.25 22.78 -2.62
C PRO A 111 -11.60 23.56 -3.88
N VAL A 112 -11.18 24.82 -3.93
CA VAL A 112 -11.53 25.79 -4.98
C VAL A 112 -11.30 25.29 -6.41
N HIS A 113 -10.33 24.43 -6.62
CA HIS A 113 -10.04 23.82 -7.93
C HIS A 113 -11.11 22.86 -8.46
N GLN A 114 -11.96 22.30 -7.60
CA GLN A 114 -13.06 21.43 -8.06
C GLN A 114 -14.30 22.21 -8.46
N LEU A 115 -14.46 23.45 -8.00
CA LEU A 115 -15.57 24.33 -8.42
C LEU A 115 -15.43 24.78 -9.88
N GLN A 116 -14.21 24.82 -10.43
CA GLN A 116 -13.97 25.23 -11.82
C GLN A 116 -14.36 24.16 -12.86
N LEU A 117 -14.47 22.89 -12.46
CA LEU A 117 -14.87 21.80 -13.36
C LEU A 117 -16.40 21.68 -13.54
N TYR A 118 -17.20 22.34 -12.71
CA TYR A 118 -18.67 22.30 -12.75
C TYR A 118 -19.32 23.52 -13.41
N ILE A 119 -18.51 24.49 -13.91
CA ILE A 119 -19.01 25.75 -14.49
C ILE A 119 -18.78 25.81 -16.02
N THR A 120 -18.31 24.73 -16.62
CA THR A 120 -18.26 24.56 -18.08
C THR A 120 -19.24 23.50 -18.51
#